data_c03ef960f8b96460ef831c81ec1a2497
#
_entry.id   c03ef960f8b96460ef831c81ec1a2497
#
_cell.length_a   1.000
_cell.length_b   1.000
_cell.length_c   1.000
_cell.angle_alpha   90.00
_cell.angle_beta   90.00
_cell.angle_gamma   90.00
#
_symmetry.space_group_name_H-M   'P 1'
#
loop_
_entity.id
_entity.type
_entity.pdbx_description
1 polymer ?
#
loop_
_entity_poly.entity_id
_entity_poly.type
_entity_poly.pdbx_seq_one_letter_code
_entity_poly.pdbx_strand_id
1 'polypeptide(L)'
;MSAATAQNSAMSFETKARPWWALLIEGGVLAAVGAVLLWAPAKTQINAYLLLVQLLGIWWLVRGIMDLVSMFIDHTAWGWKLFMGIISIIAGGAILMYPVAAAIALPQIFVLVLGLWALVQGIVMLIMAFKGGGWGAGILGVVGIVLGLILISDYGQLGMGLAFLWTAAVFALIGGIVMMVQA
;
A
#
# COMPACT_ATOMS: atom_id res chain seq x y z
N MET A 1 -17.40 35.34 23.82
CA MET A 1 -16.27 34.52 23.28
C MET A 1 -16.55 34.29 21.80
N SER A 2 -15.72 34.91 20.95
CA SER A 2 -15.97 34.98 19.49
C SER A 2 -15.68 33.62 18.82
N ALA A 3 -16.52 33.25 17.84
CA ALA A 3 -16.36 32.03 17.02
C ALA A 3 -14.95 31.91 16.38
N ALA A 4 -14.26 33.02 16.20
CA ALA A 4 -12.86 33.07 15.69
C ALA A 4 -11.85 32.47 16.67
N THR A 5 -12.08 32.52 17.98
CA THR A 5 -11.19 31.90 18.98
C THR A 5 -11.37 30.39 19.05
N ALA A 6 -12.57 29.87 18.79
CA ALA A 6 -12.83 28.44 18.73
C ALA A 6 -12.28 27.81 17.43
N GLN A 7 -12.27 28.58 16.34
CA GLN A 7 -11.74 28.12 15.05
C GLN A 7 -10.20 28.10 15.03
N ASN A 8 -9.54 29.01 15.76
CA ASN A 8 -8.08 28.98 15.92
C ASN A 8 -7.59 27.83 16.83
N SER A 9 -8.39 27.43 17.83
CA SER A 9 -8.05 26.28 18.67
C SER A 9 -8.32 24.94 17.99
N ALA A 10 -9.17 24.90 16.98
CA ALA A 10 -9.43 23.69 16.19
C ALA A 10 -8.40 23.49 15.05
N MET A 11 -7.70 24.55 14.63
CA MET A 11 -6.64 24.46 13.61
C MET A 11 -5.23 24.29 14.20
N SER A 12 -5.06 24.35 15.51
CA SER A 12 -3.83 23.94 16.18
C SER A 12 -3.83 22.43 16.46
N PHE A 13 -4.20 21.59 15.48
CA PHE A 13 -3.50 20.33 15.39
C PHE A 13 -2.08 20.68 15.04
N GLU A 14 -1.29 21.00 16.06
CA GLU A 14 0.15 21.04 15.94
C GLU A 14 0.54 19.76 15.18
N THR A 15 0.88 19.92 13.92
CA THR A 15 1.82 19.03 13.26
C THR A 15 3.05 19.13 14.13
N LYS A 16 3.14 18.27 15.15
CA LYS A 16 4.31 18.13 16.01
C LYS A 16 5.45 17.91 15.04
N ALA A 17 6.18 18.98 14.72
CA ALA A 17 7.24 18.95 13.73
C ALA A 17 8.16 17.81 14.18
N ARG A 18 8.23 16.75 13.38
CA ARG A 18 9.08 15.59 13.71
C ARG A 18 10.49 16.15 13.87
N PRO A 19 11.19 15.84 14.95
CA PRO A 19 12.53 16.35 15.15
C PRO A 19 13.41 15.91 13.96
N TRP A 20 14.21 16.83 13.43
CA TRP A 20 15.06 16.60 12.24
C TRP A 20 15.92 15.33 12.34
N TRP A 21 16.41 15.00 13.55
CA TRP A 21 17.18 13.79 13.79
C TRP A 21 16.36 12.50 13.57
N ALA A 22 15.05 12.50 13.84
CA ALA A 22 14.19 11.37 13.59
C ALA A 22 13.99 11.13 12.09
N LEU A 23 13.88 12.19 11.29
CA LEU A 23 13.84 12.11 9.83
C LEU A 23 15.15 11.57 9.26
N LEU A 24 16.30 11.97 9.82
CA LEU A 24 17.61 11.44 9.42
C LEU A 24 17.73 9.94 9.72
N ILE A 25 17.31 9.50 10.91
CA ILE A 25 17.35 8.07 11.28
C ILE A 25 16.39 7.28 10.40
N GLU A 26 15.15 7.73 10.25
CA GLU A 26 14.13 7.06 9.44
C GLU A 26 14.58 6.97 7.97
N GLY A 27 15.05 8.08 7.40
CA GLY A 27 15.58 8.13 6.04
C GLY A 27 16.83 7.27 5.84
N GLY A 28 17.75 7.30 6.80
CA GLY A 28 18.98 6.48 6.79
C GLY A 28 18.69 4.98 6.87
N VAL A 29 17.76 4.57 7.72
CA VAL A 29 17.32 3.17 7.82
C VAL A 29 16.63 2.72 6.53
N LEU A 30 15.72 3.53 5.97
CA LEU A 30 15.05 3.22 4.70
C LEU A 30 16.05 3.10 3.54
N ALA A 31 16.98 4.04 3.43
CA ALA A 31 18.01 4.00 2.39
C ALA A 31 18.93 2.79 2.53
N ALA A 32 19.34 2.46 3.76
CA ALA A 32 20.17 1.29 4.03
C ALA A 32 19.45 -0.02 3.69
N VAL A 33 18.18 -0.15 4.08
CA VAL A 33 17.36 -1.33 3.75
C VAL A 33 17.17 -1.44 2.24
N GLY A 34 16.86 -0.34 1.55
CA GLY A 34 16.73 -0.32 0.10
C GLY A 34 18.03 -0.74 -0.60
N ALA A 35 19.18 -0.18 -0.18
CA ALA A 35 20.48 -0.53 -0.72
C ALA A 35 20.81 -2.01 -0.50
N VAL A 36 20.66 -2.52 0.73
CA VAL A 36 20.93 -3.93 1.05
C VAL A 36 20.06 -4.85 0.21
N LEU A 37 18.78 -4.55 0.03
CA LEU A 37 17.87 -5.37 -0.79
C LEU A 37 18.25 -5.37 -2.27
N LEU A 38 18.76 -4.26 -2.82
CA LEU A 38 19.16 -4.16 -4.22
C LEU A 38 20.45 -4.93 -4.52
N TRP A 39 21.41 -4.92 -3.58
CA TRP A 39 22.72 -5.58 -3.77
C TRP A 39 22.81 -6.98 -3.14
N ALA A 40 21.81 -7.40 -2.38
CA ALA A 40 21.81 -8.70 -1.74
C ALA A 40 21.77 -9.85 -2.78
N PRO A 41 22.38 -11.01 -2.49
CA PRO A 41 22.22 -12.22 -3.28
C PRO A 41 20.75 -12.61 -3.40
N ALA A 42 20.35 -13.21 -4.53
CA ALA A 42 18.95 -13.59 -4.79
C ALA A 42 18.33 -14.43 -3.65
N LYS A 43 19.11 -15.29 -3.00
CA LYS A 43 18.67 -16.07 -1.85
C LYS A 43 18.25 -15.20 -0.66
N THR A 44 19.01 -14.14 -0.40
CA THR A 44 18.69 -13.16 0.66
C THR A 44 17.46 -12.34 0.31
N GLN A 45 17.31 -11.94 -0.95
CA GLN A 45 16.13 -11.23 -1.44
C GLN A 45 14.85 -12.06 -1.29
N ILE A 46 14.90 -13.35 -1.67
CA ILE A 46 13.77 -14.27 -1.54
C ILE A 46 13.40 -14.45 -0.06
N ASN A 47 14.38 -14.67 0.82
CA ASN A 47 14.12 -14.82 2.25
C ASN A 47 13.54 -13.54 2.86
N ALA A 48 14.08 -12.37 2.50
CA ALA A 48 13.54 -11.08 2.96
C ALA A 48 12.09 -10.89 2.49
N TYR A 49 11.79 -11.25 1.24
CA TYR A 49 10.45 -11.19 0.71
C TYR A 49 9.47 -12.12 1.44
N LEU A 50 9.87 -13.36 1.71
CA LEU A 50 9.07 -14.29 2.50
C LEU A 50 8.81 -13.78 3.92
N LEU A 51 9.82 -13.18 4.57
CA LEU A 51 9.65 -12.54 5.88
C LEU A 51 8.64 -11.39 5.84
N LEU A 52 8.71 -10.54 4.81
CA LEU A 52 7.74 -9.45 4.64
C LEU A 52 6.32 -9.99 4.46
N VAL A 53 6.13 -11.05 3.68
CA VAL A 53 4.84 -11.71 3.49
C VAL A 53 4.33 -12.30 4.82
N GLN A 54 5.18 -12.95 5.61
CA GLN A 54 4.81 -13.47 6.93
C GLN A 54 4.43 -12.36 7.91
N LEU A 55 5.19 -11.25 7.93
CA LEU A 55 4.85 -10.08 8.75
C LEU A 55 3.49 -9.48 8.36
N LEU A 56 3.19 -9.43 7.06
CA LEU A 56 1.88 -9.02 6.56
C LEU A 56 0.77 -9.97 7.04
N GLY A 57 1.03 -11.28 7.02
CA GLY A 57 0.10 -12.28 7.55
C GLY A 57 -0.18 -12.10 9.04
N ILE A 58 0.87 -11.88 9.84
CA ILE A 58 0.73 -11.57 11.27
C ILE A 58 -0.09 -10.27 11.47
N TRP A 59 0.23 -9.23 10.71
CA TRP A 59 -0.50 -7.96 10.77
C TRP A 59 -1.99 -8.13 10.47
N TRP A 60 -2.34 -8.87 9.42
CA TRP A 60 -3.74 -9.11 9.07
C TRP A 60 -4.46 -9.94 10.13
N LEU A 61 -3.78 -10.92 10.70
CA LEU A 61 -4.34 -11.75 11.77
C LEU A 61 -4.62 -10.89 13.03
N VAL A 62 -3.64 -10.10 13.47
CA VAL A 62 -3.80 -9.19 14.61
C VAL A 62 -4.92 -8.18 14.35
N ARG A 63 -4.94 -7.57 13.17
CA ARG A 63 -5.98 -6.61 12.78
C ARG A 63 -7.37 -7.27 12.78
N GLY A 64 -7.50 -8.48 12.23
CA GLY A 64 -8.76 -9.21 12.23
C GLY A 64 -9.26 -9.53 13.65
N ILE A 65 -8.36 -9.91 14.56
CA ILE A 65 -8.70 -10.09 15.98
C ILE A 65 -9.14 -8.76 16.60
N MET A 66 -8.44 -7.65 16.33
CA MET A 66 -8.81 -6.33 16.84
C MET A 66 -10.16 -5.87 16.31
N ASP A 67 -10.48 -6.13 15.04
CA ASP A 67 -11.77 -5.81 14.44
C ASP A 67 -12.91 -6.59 15.13
N LEU A 68 -12.70 -7.88 15.44
CA LEU A 68 -13.66 -8.68 16.21
C LEU A 68 -13.82 -8.18 17.66
N VAL A 69 -12.72 -7.84 18.35
CA VAL A 69 -12.79 -7.30 19.71
C VAL A 69 -13.48 -5.94 19.71
N SER A 70 -13.20 -5.07 18.73
CA SER A 70 -13.82 -3.75 18.62
C SER A 70 -15.34 -3.81 18.42
N MET A 71 -15.85 -4.91 17.84
CA MET A 71 -17.28 -5.15 17.68
C MET A 71 -18.03 -5.23 19.02
N PHE A 72 -17.38 -5.76 20.06
CA PHE A 72 -17.97 -5.87 21.40
C PHE A 72 -17.95 -4.54 22.17
N ILE A 73 -17.03 -3.62 21.79
CA ILE A 73 -16.87 -2.33 22.46
C ILE A 73 -17.77 -1.28 21.78
N ASP A 74 -17.79 -1.28 20.45
CA ASP A 74 -18.51 -0.31 19.64
C ASP A 74 -19.43 -1.05 18.66
N HIS A 75 -20.73 -0.96 18.88
CA HIS A 75 -21.78 -1.64 18.12
C HIS A 75 -22.03 -0.98 16.74
N THR A 76 -21.33 0.09 16.40
CA THR A 76 -21.46 0.77 15.12
C THR A 76 -20.92 -0.13 13.99
N ALA A 77 -21.74 -0.41 12.97
CA ALA A 77 -21.40 -1.24 11.81
C ALA A 77 -20.87 -2.66 12.17
N TRP A 78 -21.43 -3.26 13.23
CA TRP A 78 -21.00 -4.56 13.75
C TRP A 78 -20.89 -5.66 12.67
N GLY A 79 -21.84 -5.72 11.74
CA GLY A 79 -21.84 -6.70 10.66
C GLY A 79 -20.65 -6.55 9.70
N TRP A 80 -20.26 -5.31 9.41
CA TRP A 80 -19.08 -5.02 8.57
C TRP A 80 -17.78 -5.38 9.29
N LYS A 81 -17.67 -5.07 10.58
CA LYS A 81 -16.51 -5.42 11.42
C LYS A 81 -16.36 -6.95 11.54
N LEU A 82 -17.48 -7.66 11.73
CA LEU A 82 -17.50 -9.12 11.79
C LEU A 82 -17.00 -9.72 10.46
N PHE A 83 -17.55 -9.27 9.34
CA PHE A 83 -17.17 -9.75 8.01
C PHE A 83 -15.68 -9.51 7.71
N MET A 84 -15.20 -8.28 7.93
CA MET A 84 -13.81 -7.93 7.72
C MET A 84 -12.86 -8.64 8.69
N GLY A 85 -13.24 -8.77 9.97
CA GLY A 85 -12.46 -9.48 10.97
C GLY A 85 -12.26 -10.96 10.63
N ILE A 86 -13.33 -11.66 10.23
CA ILE A 86 -13.25 -13.07 9.82
C ILE A 86 -12.38 -13.23 8.58
N ILE A 87 -12.60 -12.42 7.54
CA ILE A 87 -11.79 -12.48 6.30
C ILE A 87 -10.31 -12.20 6.62
N SER A 88 -10.01 -11.20 7.45
CA SER A 88 -8.64 -10.85 7.81
C SER A 88 -7.95 -11.98 8.59
N ILE A 89 -8.66 -12.66 9.50
CA ILE A 89 -8.12 -13.81 10.23
C ILE A 89 -7.86 -14.98 9.29
N ILE A 90 -8.80 -15.31 8.41
CA ILE A 90 -8.64 -16.41 7.44
C ILE A 90 -7.47 -16.10 6.49
N ALA A 91 -7.41 -14.88 5.95
CA ALA A 91 -6.34 -14.47 5.05
C ALA A 91 -4.98 -14.46 5.75
N GLY A 92 -4.88 -13.88 6.95
CA GLY A 92 -3.65 -13.87 7.75
C GLY A 92 -3.19 -15.28 8.12
N GLY A 93 -4.11 -16.16 8.54
CA GLY A 93 -3.84 -17.57 8.81
C GLY A 93 -3.35 -18.33 7.58
N ALA A 94 -4.01 -18.14 6.42
CA ALA A 94 -3.61 -18.76 5.17
C ALA A 94 -2.19 -18.33 4.73
N ILE A 95 -1.85 -17.05 4.88
CA ILE A 95 -0.51 -16.52 4.60
C ILE A 95 0.54 -17.18 5.48
N LEU A 96 0.26 -17.36 6.77
CA LEU A 96 1.20 -17.97 7.71
C LEU A 96 1.37 -19.47 7.48
N MET A 97 0.30 -20.17 7.08
CA MET A 97 0.35 -21.59 6.77
C MET A 97 1.04 -21.90 5.44
N TYR A 98 0.89 -21.01 4.45
CA TYR A 98 1.42 -21.19 3.09
C TYR A 98 2.19 -19.97 2.59
N PRO A 99 3.31 -19.58 3.24
CA PRO A 99 4.00 -18.33 2.94
C PRO A 99 4.52 -18.25 1.49
N VAL A 100 4.97 -19.36 0.92
CA VAL A 100 5.45 -19.40 -0.47
C VAL A 100 4.31 -19.18 -1.46
N ALA A 101 3.18 -19.86 -1.24
CA ALA A 101 2.00 -19.65 -2.09
C ALA A 101 1.46 -18.21 -1.96
N ALA A 102 1.43 -17.66 -0.75
CA ALA A 102 1.04 -16.28 -0.50
C ALA A 102 2.01 -15.29 -1.16
N ALA A 103 3.31 -15.55 -1.12
CA ALA A 103 4.32 -14.73 -1.77
C ALA A 103 4.14 -14.64 -3.30
N ILE A 104 3.58 -15.65 -3.90
CA ILE A 104 3.23 -15.67 -5.33
C ILE A 104 1.86 -15.02 -5.57
N ALA A 105 0.86 -15.38 -4.77
CA ALA A 105 -0.53 -14.96 -4.98
C ALA A 105 -0.77 -13.47 -4.65
N LEU A 106 -0.16 -12.94 -3.58
CA LEU A 106 -0.41 -11.55 -3.14
C LEU A 106 -0.06 -10.52 -4.22
N PRO A 107 1.13 -10.53 -4.85
CA PRO A 107 1.44 -9.59 -5.91
C PRO A 107 0.49 -9.73 -7.11
N GLN A 108 0.11 -10.95 -7.47
CA GLN A 108 -0.82 -11.21 -8.58
C GLN A 108 -2.18 -10.59 -8.30
N ILE A 109 -2.74 -10.82 -7.10
CA ILE A 109 -4.02 -10.23 -6.68
C ILE A 109 -3.91 -8.70 -6.70
N PHE A 110 -2.78 -8.16 -6.20
CA PHE A 110 -2.57 -6.71 -6.15
C PHE A 110 -2.52 -6.10 -7.56
N VAL A 111 -1.80 -6.71 -8.47
CA VAL A 111 -1.72 -6.27 -9.88
C VAL A 111 -3.08 -6.35 -10.56
N LEU A 112 -3.85 -7.40 -10.31
CA LEU A 112 -5.21 -7.55 -10.84
C LEU A 112 -6.13 -6.43 -10.33
N VAL A 113 -6.10 -6.16 -9.02
CA VAL A 113 -6.90 -5.08 -8.41
C VAL A 113 -6.49 -3.72 -8.95
N LEU A 114 -5.18 -3.45 -9.06
CA LEU A 114 -4.68 -2.20 -9.66
C LEU A 114 -5.06 -2.08 -11.14
N GLY A 115 -4.97 -3.16 -11.91
CA GLY A 115 -5.37 -3.19 -13.30
C GLY A 115 -6.85 -2.88 -13.49
N LEU A 116 -7.72 -3.51 -12.69
CA LEU A 116 -9.15 -3.22 -12.69
C LEU A 116 -9.44 -1.78 -12.27
N TRP A 117 -8.76 -1.28 -11.23
CA TRP A 117 -8.89 0.10 -10.78
C TRP A 117 -8.46 1.10 -11.85
N ALA A 118 -7.31 0.87 -12.50
CA ALA A 118 -6.81 1.72 -13.57
C ALA A 118 -7.76 1.74 -14.77
N LEU A 119 -8.36 0.59 -15.09
CA LEU A 119 -9.34 0.46 -16.17
C LEU A 119 -10.61 1.27 -15.85
N VAL A 120 -11.17 1.12 -14.64
CA VAL A 120 -12.35 1.89 -14.20
C VAL A 120 -12.05 3.38 -14.20
N GLN A 121 -10.93 3.80 -13.62
CA GLN A 121 -10.50 5.21 -13.59
C GLN A 121 -10.28 5.74 -15.01
N GLY A 122 -9.66 4.97 -15.88
CA GLY A 122 -9.45 5.34 -17.29
C GLY A 122 -10.77 5.58 -18.03
N ILE A 123 -11.78 4.71 -17.83
CA ILE A 123 -13.11 4.87 -18.41
C ILE A 123 -13.79 6.13 -17.86
N VAL A 124 -13.74 6.35 -16.55
CA VAL A 124 -14.34 7.55 -15.91
C VAL A 124 -13.70 8.83 -16.46
N MET A 125 -12.36 8.87 -16.56
CA MET A 125 -11.64 10.02 -17.11
C MET A 125 -11.96 10.25 -18.59
N LEU A 126 -12.13 9.19 -19.37
CA LEU A 126 -12.52 9.30 -20.78
C LEU A 126 -13.93 9.90 -20.90
N ILE A 127 -14.88 9.45 -20.10
CA ILE A 127 -16.24 10.02 -20.06
C ILE A 127 -16.20 11.50 -19.64
N MET A 128 -15.36 11.85 -18.66
CA MET A 128 -15.18 13.26 -18.24
C MET A 128 -14.60 14.12 -19.37
N ALA A 129 -13.67 13.61 -20.15
CA ALA A 129 -13.12 14.33 -21.30
C ALA A 129 -14.20 14.71 -22.31
N PHE A 130 -15.13 13.80 -22.63
CA PHE A 130 -16.27 14.07 -23.52
C PHE A 130 -17.30 15.05 -22.91
N LYS A 131 -17.36 15.19 -21.58
CA LYS A 131 -18.23 16.14 -20.89
C LYS A 131 -17.59 17.52 -20.66
N GLY A 132 -16.44 17.80 -21.31
CA GLY A 132 -15.78 19.11 -21.22
C GLY A 132 -14.58 19.14 -20.24
N GLY A 133 -14.12 18.00 -19.72
CA GLY A 133 -12.97 17.90 -18.82
C GLY A 133 -11.59 18.15 -19.47
N GLY A 134 -11.59 18.51 -20.77
CA GLY A 134 -10.38 18.89 -21.50
C GLY A 134 -9.53 17.72 -22.01
N TRP A 135 -8.58 18.04 -22.86
CA TRP A 135 -7.70 17.05 -23.53
C TRP A 135 -6.85 16.22 -22.55
N GLY A 136 -6.45 16.81 -21.42
CA GLY A 136 -5.67 16.11 -20.38
C GLY A 136 -6.41 14.91 -19.79
N ALA A 137 -7.70 15.05 -19.50
CA ALA A 137 -8.54 13.95 -19.00
C ALA A 137 -8.67 12.84 -20.04
N GLY A 138 -8.77 13.17 -21.34
CA GLY A 138 -8.82 12.20 -22.43
C GLY A 138 -7.54 11.37 -22.54
N ILE A 139 -6.38 12.02 -22.53
CA ILE A 139 -5.08 11.33 -22.59
C ILE A 139 -4.91 10.42 -21.37
N LEU A 140 -5.18 10.91 -20.15
CA LEU A 140 -5.07 10.12 -18.92
C LEU A 140 -6.07 8.95 -18.93
N GLY A 141 -7.27 9.15 -19.48
CA GLY A 141 -8.26 8.09 -19.66
C GLY A 141 -7.78 6.96 -20.55
N VAL A 142 -7.23 7.30 -21.72
CA VAL A 142 -6.68 6.30 -22.65
C VAL A 142 -5.49 5.57 -22.03
N VAL A 143 -4.54 6.31 -21.41
CA VAL A 143 -3.39 5.72 -20.73
C VAL A 143 -3.83 4.79 -19.61
N GLY A 144 -4.82 5.19 -18.80
CA GLY A 144 -5.36 4.36 -17.72
C GLY A 144 -5.97 3.06 -18.23
N ILE A 145 -6.73 3.10 -19.34
CA ILE A 145 -7.31 1.90 -19.95
C ILE A 145 -6.21 0.97 -20.49
N VAL A 146 -5.25 1.51 -21.23
CA VAL A 146 -4.15 0.71 -21.81
C VAL A 146 -3.32 0.06 -20.72
N LEU A 147 -2.92 0.82 -19.68
CA LEU A 147 -2.18 0.29 -18.54
C LEU A 147 -2.99 -0.76 -17.77
N GLY A 148 -4.29 -0.51 -17.54
CA GLY A 148 -5.18 -1.47 -16.89
C GLY A 148 -5.26 -2.80 -17.66
N LEU A 149 -5.40 -2.76 -18.99
CA LEU A 149 -5.41 -3.95 -19.83
C LEU A 149 -4.07 -4.70 -19.81
N ILE A 150 -2.94 -3.98 -19.88
CA ILE A 150 -1.61 -4.59 -19.79
C ILE A 150 -1.43 -5.30 -18.44
N LEU A 151 -1.78 -4.64 -17.33
CA LEU A 151 -1.68 -5.24 -15.99
C LEU A 151 -2.55 -6.49 -15.84
N ILE A 152 -3.74 -6.51 -16.44
CA ILE A 152 -4.63 -7.68 -16.40
C ILE A 152 -4.11 -8.80 -17.32
N SER A 153 -3.52 -8.47 -18.48
CA SER A 153 -2.98 -9.48 -19.41
C SER A 153 -1.75 -10.20 -18.87
N ASP A 154 -0.93 -9.50 -18.08
CA ASP A 154 0.27 -10.06 -17.44
C ASP A 154 -0.02 -10.78 -16.11
N TYR A 155 -1.30 -10.91 -15.75
CA TYR A 155 -1.74 -11.62 -14.55
C TYR A 155 -1.25 -13.08 -14.60
N GLY A 156 -0.54 -13.48 -13.54
CA GLY A 156 -0.08 -14.88 -13.38
C GLY A 156 1.42 -15.11 -13.65
N GLN A 157 2.19 -14.11 -14.02
CA GLN A 157 3.63 -14.27 -14.19
C GLN A 157 4.35 -14.46 -12.84
N LEU A 158 5.13 -15.54 -12.73
CA LEU A 158 5.84 -15.91 -11.48
C LEU A 158 6.90 -14.90 -11.01
N GLY A 159 7.35 -14.00 -11.89
CA GLY A 159 8.34 -12.97 -11.58
C GLY A 159 7.83 -11.74 -10.84
N MET A 160 6.51 -11.56 -10.68
CA MET A 160 5.92 -10.34 -10.12
C MET A 160 6.33 -10.06 -8.68
N GLY A 161 6.50 -11.10 -7.84
CA GLY A 161 6.91 -10.93 -6.45
C GLY A 161 8.30 -10.28 -6.31
N LEU A 162 9.24 -10.70 -7.13
CA LEU A 162 10.60 -10.13 -7.15
C LEU A 162 10.58 -8.72 -7.75
N ALA A 163 9.82 -8.48 -8.82
CA ALA A 163 9.66 -7.14 -9.40
C ALA A 163 9.06 -6.17 -8.39
N PHE A 164 8.07 -6.62 -7.58
CA PHE A 164 7.48 -5.81 -6.51
C PHE A 164 8.51 -5.48 -5.42
N LEU A 165 9.33 -6.46 -5.01
CA LEU A 165 10.40 -6.26 -4.04
C LEU A 165 11.44 -5.25 -4.55
N TRP A 166 11.87 -5.36 -5.81
CA TRP A 166 12.82 -4.44 -6.43
C TRP A 166 12.26 -3.02 -6.51
N THR A 167 11.00 -2.89 -6.91
CA THR A 167 10.32 -1.59 -6.95
C THR A 167 10.25 -0.98 -5.56
N ALA A 168 9.85 -1.74 -4.55
CA ALA A 168 9.81 -1.29 -3.16
C ALA A 168 11.18 -0.88 -2.64
N ALA A 169 12.25 -1.64 -2.99
CA ALA A 169 13.62 -1.33 -2.60
C ALA A 169 14.13 -0.02 -3.23
N VAL A 170 13.81 0.22 -4.51
CA VAL A 170 14.14 1.49 -5.19
C VAL A 170 13.41 2.66 -4.55
N PHE A 171 12.10 2.52 -4.28
CA PHE A 171 11.33 3.56 -3.61
C PHE A 171 11.81 3.81 -2.18
N ALA A 172 12.19 2.77 -1.44
CA ALA A 172 12.76 2.91 -0.10
C ALA A 172 14.10 3.67 -0.13
N LEU A 173 14.96 3.35 -1.09
CA LEU A 173 16.25 4.02 -1.26
C LEU A 173 16.07 5.49 -1.63
N ILE A 174 15.27 5.79 -2.66
CA ILE A 174 15.01 7.16 -3.11
C ILE A 174 14.29 7.96 -2.00
N GLY A 175 13.24 7.37 -1.40
CA GLY A 175 12.46 8.00 -0.33
C GLY A 175 13.33 8.28 0.90
N GLY A 176 14.20 7.35 1.28
CA GLY A 176 15.15 7.53 2.37
C GLY A 176 16.15 8.67 2.11
N ILE A 177 16.70 8.76 0.90
CA ILE A 177 17.59 9.87 0.51
C ILE A 177 16.84 11.22 0.55
N VAL A 178 15.62 11.26 0.00
CA VAL A 178 14.80 12.49 0.00
C VAL A 178 14.50 12.93 1.44
N MET A 179 14.15 12.00 2.34
CA MET A 179 13.92 12.32 3.75
C MET A 179 15.18 12.87 4.44
N MET A 180 16.36 12.32 4.14
CA MET A 180 17.63 12.82 4.68
C MET A 180 17.96 14.22 4.17
N VAL A 181 17.62 14.54 2.93
CA VAL A 181 17.86 15.88 2.35
C VAL A 181 16.89 16.92 2.91
N GLN A 182 15.70 16.50 3.34
CA GLN A 182 14.67 17.39 3.91
C GLN A 182 14.80 17.59 5.43
N ALA A 183 15.68 16.85 6.10
CA ALA A 183 15.93 16.96 7.53
C ALA A 183 16.89 18.09 7.86
#